data_0165b167340ddaafdf3806a02123a87f
#
_entry.id   0165b167340ddaafdf3806a02123a87f
#
_cell.length_a   1.000
_cell.length_b   1.000
_cell.length_c   1.000
_cell.angle_alpha   90.00
_cell.angle_beta   90.00
_cell.angle_gamma   90.00
#
_symmetry.space_group_name_H-M   'P 1'
#
loop_
_entity.id
_entity.type
_entity.pdbx_description
1 polymer ?
#
loop_
_entity_poly.entity_id
_entity_poly.type
_entity_poly.pdbx_seq_one_letter_code
_entity_poly.pdbx_strand_id
1 'polypeptide(L)'
;HRVDRRQRQMCIRDRPDGTVTAGNASGVNDGACALLLADEANAAKYGLKPRARVVGMAVAGVAPRIMGFGPTPATLKVLAQTGLTIDHMDVIELNEAFAAQGLAVLRALGIKDDDARVNAWGGAIALGHPLGASGARLVTTAVNRLHEHAGKYALCTMCIGVGQGIAVILERV
;
A
#
# COMPACT_ATOMS: atom_id res chain seq x y z
N HIS A 1 -22.12 -13.05 2.57
CA HIS A 1 -20.96 -13.12 1.67
C HIS A 1 -20.48 -14.57 1.46
N ARG A 2 -20.84 -15.15 0.33
CA ARG A 2 -20.55 -16.55 -0.04
C ARG A 2 -19.39 -16.69 -1.03
N VAL A 3 -18.42 -15.78 -1.03
CA VAL A 3 -17.26 -15.83 -1.96
C VAL A 3 -16.22 -16.90 -1.57
N ASP A 4 -16.34 -17.45 -0.42
CA ASP A 4 -15.26 -17.92 0.40
C ASP A 4 -14.95 -19.40 0.33
N ARG A 5 -15.92 -20.28 0.14
CA ARG A 5 -15.68 -21.73 0.17
C ARG A 5 -15.01 -22.25 -1.11
N ARG A 6 -15.39 -21.75 -2.29
CA ARG A 6 -14.77 -22.18 -3.56
C ARG A 6 -13.36 -21.61 -3.73
N GLN A 7 -13.13 -20.38 -3.31
CA GLN A 7 -11.82 -19.74 -3.36
C GLN A 7 -10.88 -20.36 -2.31
N ARG A 8 -11.36 -20.69 -1.10
CA ARG A 8 -10.62 -21.50 -0.13
C ARG A 8 -10.20 -22.86 -0.70
N GLN A 9 -11.12 -23.54 -1.37
CA GLN A 9 -10.82 -24.84 -1.97
C GLN A 9 -9.83 -24.73 -3.15
N MET A 10 -9.85 -23.65 -3.92
CA MET A 10 -8.87 -23.42 -4.99
C MET A 10 -7.47 -23.15 -4.44
N CYS A 11 -7.30 -22.29 -3.43
CA CYS A 11 -6.00 -21.97 -2.86
C CYS A 11 -5.37 -23.19 -2.14
N ILE A 12 -6.15 -23.97 -1.43
CA ILE A 12 -5.70 -25.22 -0.78
C ILE A 12 -5.45 -26.33 -1.82
N ARG A 13 -6.20 -26.31 -2.95
CA ARG A 13 -6.11 -27.34 -3.98
C ARG A 13 -4.83 -27.24 -4.81
N ASP A 14 -4.31 -26.04 -5.03
CA ASP A 14 -3.13 -25.82 -5.87
C ASP A 14 -1.82 -26.04 -5.10
N ARG A 15 -1.84 -25.97 -3.77
CA ARG A 15 -0.70 -26.28 -2.88
C ARG A 15 -1.21 -26.84 -1.55
N PRO A 16 -1.18 -28.16 -1.33
CA PRO A 16 -1.62 -28.78 -0.08
C PRO A 16 -0.95 -28.20 1.18
N ASP A 17 0.30 -27.76 1.06
CA ASP A 17 1.10 -27.15 2.13
C ASP A 17 1.09 -25.61 2.10
N GLY A 18 0.21 -25.01 1.30
CA GLY A 18 0.12 -23.56 1.17
C GLY A 18 -0.52 -22.89 2.39
N THR A 19 -0.02 -21.72 2.78
CA THR A 19 -0.53 -20.91 3.91
C THR A 19 -1.57 -19.86 3.49
N VAL A 20 -1.76 -19.63 2.19
CA VAL A 20 -2.70 -18.64 1.66
C VAL A 20 -4.12 -19.21 1.63
N THR A 21 -5.05 -18.50 2.25
CA THR A 21 -6.48 -18.85 2.32
C THR A 21 -7.34 -17.63 1.98
N ALA A 22 -8.63 -17.84 1.72
CA ALA A 22 -9.57 -16.73 1.53
C ALA A 22 -9.71 -15.82 2.77
N GLY A 23 -9.30 -16.29 3.94
CA GLY A 23 -9.34 -15.51 5.18
C GLY A 23 -8.09 -14.66 5.44
N ASN A 24 -7.00 -14.91 4.71
CA ASN A 24 -5.73 -14.18 4.85
C ASN A 24 -5.19 -13.63 3.52
N ALA A 25 -6.06 -13.46 2.55
CA ALA A 25 -5.79 -12.86 1.26
C ALA A 25 -6.86 -11.81 0.95
N SER A 26 -6.48 -10.77 0.22
CA SER A 26 -7.46 -9.80 -0.28
C SER A 26 -8.38 -10.44 -1.32
N GLY A 27 -9.64 -10.02 -1.32
CA GLY A 27 -10.58 -10.35 -2.40
C GLY A 27 -10.31 -9.49 -3.64
N VAL A 28 -10.54 -10.05 -4.83
CA VAL A 28 -10.65 -9.25 -6.05
C VAL A 28 -12.05 -8.64 -6.08
N ASN A 29 -12.11 -7.32 -6.13
CA ASN A 29 -13.36 -6.56 -5.97
C ASN A 29 -13.50 -5.50 -7.05
N ASP A 30 -14.72 -5.07 -7.29
CA ASP A 30 -14.99 -3.85 -8.04
C ASP A 30 -14.78 -2.64 -7.12
N GLY A 31 -14.28 -1.55 -7.69
CA GLY A 31 -14.05 -0.32 -6.95
C GLY A 31 -13.50 0.78 -7.83
N ALA A 32 -13.74 2.03 -7.44
CA ALA A 32 -13.23 3.20 -8.09
C ALA A 32 -12.69 4.20 -7.06
N CYS A 33 -11.65 4.91 -7.43
CA CYS A 33 -11.07 5.99 -6.63
C CYS A 33 -10.50 7.04 -7.58
N ALA A 34 -10.61 8.31 -7.21
CA ALA A 34 -10.08 9.42 -7.99
C ALA A 34 -9.22 10.33 -7.12
N LEU A 35 -8.10 10.79 -7.69
CA LEU A 35 -7.20 11.78 -7.10
C LEU A 35 -7.07 12.93 -8.10
N LEU A 36 -7.15 14.17 -7.59
CA LEU A 36 -6.79 15.34 -8.35
C LEU A 36 -5.32 15.67 -8.10
N LEU A 37 -4.51 15.61 -9.15
CA LEU A 37 -3.10 15.97 -9.12
C LEU A 37 -2.88 17.28 -9.89
N ALA A 38 -2.11 18.17 -9.32
CA ALA A 38 -1.72 19.41 -9.95
C ALA A 38 -0.29 19.78 -9.54
N ASP A 39 0.41 20.49 -10.39
CA ASP A 39 1.60 21.21 -10.00
C ASP A 39 1.21 22.48 -9.20
N GLU A 40 2.19 23.09 -8.57
CA GLU A 40 1.99 24.24 -7.68
C GLU A 40 1.38 25.44 -8.41
N ALA A 41 1.81 25.69 -9.64
CA ALA A 41 1.33 26.80 -10.46
C ALA A 41 -0.16 26.62 -10.87
N ASN A 42 -0.52 25.40 -11.29
CA ASN A 42 -1.91 25.08 -11.62
C ASN A 42 -2.80 25.04 -10.38
N ALA A 43 -2.30 24.53 -9.26
CA ALA A 43 -3.05 24.58 -8.01
C ALA A 43 -3.42 26.03 -7.65
N ALA A 44 -2.46 26.95 -7.71
CA ALA A 44 -2.70 28.37 -7.46
C ALA A 44 -3.65 28.98 -8.51
N LYS A 45 -3.43 28.72 -9.80
CA LYS A 45 -4.25 29.23 -10.90
C LYS A 45 -5.74 28.87 -10.78
N TYR A 46 -6.03 27.65 -10.33
CA TYR A 46 -7.40 27.16 -10.19
C TYR A 46 -7.96 27.26 -8.77
N GLY A 47 -7.26 27.94 -7.86
CA GLY A 47 -7.71 28.12 -6.47
C GLY A 47 -7.82 26.78 -5.70
N LEU A 48 -7.07 25.78 -6.09
CA LEU A 48 -7.06 24.47 -5.42
C LEU A 48 -6.32 24.58 -4.08
N LYS A 49 -6.81 23.87 -3.09
CA LYS A 49 -6.14 23.75 -1.79
C LYS A 49 -5.46 22.36 -1.71
N PRO A 50 -4.15 22.28 -1.93
CA PRO A 50 -3.42 21.04 -1.79
C PRO A 50 -3.60 20.47 -0.39
N ARG A 51 -3.76 19.16 -0.28
CA ARG A 51 -3.85 18.44 1.00
C ARG A 51 -2.58 17.68 1.32
N ALA A 52 -1.85 17.30 0.29
CA ALA A 52 -0.57 16.63 0.43
C ALA A 52 0.32 16.92 -0.77
N ARG A 53 1.61 16.82 -0.56
CA ARG A 53 2.65 16.88 -1.58
C ARG A 53 3.25 15.50 -1.79
N VAL A 54 3.50 15.12 -3.03
CA VAL A 54 4.33 13.95 -3.34
C VAL A 54 5.79 14.32 -3.11
N VAL A 55 6.42 13.70 -2.11
CA VAL A 55 7.84 13.92 -1.76
C VAL A 55 8.75 13.13 -2.67
N GLY A 56 8.37 11.90 -2.96
CA GLY A 56 9.11 11.01 -3.84
C GLY A 56 8.33 9.76 -4.17
N MET A 57 8.75 9.09 -5.24
CA MET A 57 8.19 7.81 -5.66
C MET A 57 9.28 6.93 -6.26
N ALA A 58 9.14 5.63 -6.09
CA ALA A 58 10.08 4.68 -6.68
C ALA A 58 9.37 3.37 -7.06
N VAL A 59 9.93 2.73 -8.06
CA VAL A 59 9.58 1.36 -8.46
C VAL A 59 10.80 0.47 -8.35
N ALA A 60 10.58 -0.82 -8.10
CA ALA A 60 11.63 -1.83 -8.05
C ALA A 60 11.12 -3.14 -8.63
N GLY A 61 12.03 -3.94 -9.17
CA GLY A 61 11.76 -5.30 -9.65
C GLY A 61 12.28 -6.35 -8.67
N VAL A 62 11.59 -7.47 -8.59
CA VAL A 62 11.99 -8.68 -7.88
C VAL A 62 11.69 -9.90 -8.74
N ALA A 63 12.26 -11.06 -8.39
CA ALA A 63 11.92 -12.29 -9.09
C ALA A 63 10.40 -12.55 -9.05
N PRO A 64 9.75 -12.92 -10.17
CA PRO A 64 8.30 -13.09 -10.25
C PRO A 64 7.71 -14.00 -9.16
N ARG A 65 8.42 -15.05 -8.77
CA ARG A 65 7.99 -16.00 -7.73
C ARG A 65 7.85 -15.38 -6.33
N ILE A 66 8.47 -14.22 -6.09
CA ILE A 66 8.40 -13.46 -4.83
C ILE A 66 7.81 -12.07 -5.07
N MET A 67 6.90 -11.93 -6.03
CA MET A 67 6.34 -10.64 -6.44
C MET A 67 5.79 -9.82 -5.27
N GLY A 68 5.22 -10.48 -4.27
CA GLY A 68 4.68 -9.84 -3.08
C GLY A 68 5.72 -9.09 -2.24
N PHE A 69 7.01 -9.37 -2.43
CA PHE A 69 8.10 -8.69 -1.75
C PHE A 69 8.54 -7.38 -2.43
N GLY A 70 8.02 -7.06 -3.63
CA GLY A 70 8.33 -5.84 -4.38
C GLY A 70 8.24 -4.52 -3.60
N PRO A 71 7.28 -4.34 -2.66
CA PRO A 71 7.20 -3.16 -1.80
C PRO A 71 8.49 -2.87 -1.03
N THR A 72 9.21 -3.88 -0.56
CA THR A 72 10.44 -3.70 0.22
C THR A 72 11.52 -2.91 -0.54
N PRO A 73 12.04 -3.38 -1.70
CA PRO A 73 13.06 -2.62 -2.42
C PRO A 73 12.54 -1.29 -2.98
N ALA A 74 11.24 -1.18 -3.32
CA ALA A 74 10.66 0.08 -3.74
C ALA A 74 10.65 1.11 -2.60
N THR A 75 10.27 0.69 -1.39
CA THR A 75 10.30 1.55 -0.20
C THR A 75 11.72 1.97 0.17
N LEU A 76 12.66 1.05 0.23
CA LEU A 76 14.06 1.38 0.53
C LEU A 76 14.62 2.38 -0.47
N LYS A 77 14.28 2.23 -1.76
CA LYS A 77 14.71 3.14 -2.82
C LYS A 77 14.12 4.55 -2.65
N VAL A 78 12.83 4.70 -2.38
CA VAL A 78 12.22 6.02 -2.19
C VAL A 78 12.71 6.69 -0.91
N LEU A 79 12.93 5.94 0.17
CA LEU A 79 13.53 6.47 1.41
C LEU A 79 14.93 7.02 1.15
N ALA A 80 15.78 6.27 0.42
CA ALA A 80 17.12 6.72 0.04
C ALA A 80 17.09 7.98 -0.85
N GLN A 81 16.15 8.06 -1.80
CA GLN A 81 16.00 9.23 -2.68
C GLN A 81 15.55 10.49 -1.94
N THR A 82 14.76 10.34 -0.89
CA THR A 82 14.20 11.47 -0.13
C THR A 82 15.02 11.85 1.11
N GLY A 83 16.00 11.03 1.50
CA GLY A 83 16.72 11.19 2.75
C GLY A 83 15.90 10.92 4.01
N LEU A 84 14.71 10.33 3.85
CA LEU A 84 13.83 9.96 4.95
C LEU A 84 14.09 8.52 5.41
N THR A 85 13.63 8.20 6.60
CA THR A 85 13.64 6.84 7.17
C THR A 85 12.24 6.37 7.46
N ILE A 86 12.07 5.09 7.76
CA ILE A 86 10.77 4.53 8.13
C ILE A 86 10.22 5.14 9.43
N ASP A 87 11.09 5.62 10.30
CA ASP A 87 10.70 6.25 11.57
C ASP A 87 10.11 7.66 11.38
N HIS A 88 10.34 8.28 10.23
CA HIS A 88 9.70 9.55 9.89
C HIS A 88 8.24 9.39 9.45
N MET A 89 7.80 8.17 9.18
CA MET A 89 6.44 7.91 8.68
C MET A 89 5.43 7.86 9.83
N ASP A 90 4.42 8.74 9.78
CA ASP A 90 3.29 8.75 10.72
C ASP A 90 2.18 7.79 10.27
N VAL A 91 2.09 7.54 8.97
CA VAL A 91 1.10 6.68 8.35
C VAL A 91 1.79 5.74 7.36
N ILE A 92 1.44 4.47 7.39
CA ILE A 92 1.92 3.46 6.45
C ILE A 92 0.72 2.71 5.88
N GLU A 93 0.49 2.87 4.58
CA GLU A 93 -0.53 2.13 3.84
C GLU A 93 0.17 1.11 2.94
N LEU A 94 0.20 -0.13 3.38
CA LEU A 94 0.72 -1.28 2.64
C LEU A 94 -0.44 -2.10 2.07
N ASN A 95 -0.49 -2.28 0.76
CA ASN A 95 -1.51 -3.15 0.18
C ASN A 95 -1.29 -4.60 0.59
N GLU A 96 -2.29 -5.19 1.23
CA GLU A 96 -2.28 -6.57 1.73
C GLU A 96 -2.81 -7.53 0.66
N ALA A 97 -2.02 -7.85 -0.34
CA ALA A 97 -2.40 -8.90 -1.29
C ALA A 97 -2.59 -10.24 -0.55
N PHE A 98 -1.69 -10.54 0.39
CA PHE A 98 -1.71 -11.71 1.28
C PHE A 98 -1.14 -11.32 2.64
N ALA A 99 -1.65 -11.88 3.74
CA ALA A 99 -1.13 -11.61 5.08
C ALA A 99 0.37 -11.98 5.19
N ALA A 100 0.76 -13.14 4.70
CA ALA A 100 2.16 -13.57 4.70
C ALA A 100 3.07 -12.60 3.93
N GLN A 101 2.58 -12.04 2.81
CA GLN A 101 3.30 -11.02 2.04
C GLN A 101 3.44 -9.72 2.84
N GLY A 102 2.36 -9.25 3.46
CA GLY A 102 2.39 -8.05 4.29
C GLY A 102 3.40 -8.17 5.42
N LEU A 103 3.34 -9.24 6.19
CA LEU A 103 4.28 -9.52 7.28
C LEU A 103 5.74 -9.61 6.81
N ALA A 104 5.99 -10.25 5.66
CA ALA A 104 7.34 -10.33 5.10
C ALA A 104 7.91 -8.96 4.75
N VAL A 105 7.09 -8.07 4.18
CA VAL A 105 7.47 -6.68 3.87
C VAL A 105 7.73 -5.89 5.13
N LEU A 106 6.83 -5.92 6.12
CA LEU A 106 6.99 -5.19 7.39
C LEU A 106 8.29 -5.59 8.09
N ARG A 107 8.52 -6.87 8.26
CA ARG A 107 9.73 -7.40 8.91
C ARG A 107 11.02 -7.01 8.17
N ALA A 108 11.01 -7.03 6.85
CA ALA A 108 12.14 -6.61 6.03
C ALA A 108 12.43 -5.11 6.09
N LEU A 109 11.42 -4.30 6.40
CA LEU A 109 11.56 -2.85 6.63
C LEU A 109 11.84 -2.49 8.11
N GLY A 110 11.96 -3.48 8.99
CA GLY A 110 12.15 -3.26 10.43
C GLY A 110 10.91 -2.75 11.16
N ILE A 111 9.72 -2.93 10.58
CA ILE A 111 8.44 -2.52 11.15
C ILE A 111 7.86 -3.71 11.94
N LYS A 112 7.34 -3.45 13.13
CA LYS A 112 6.68 -4.49 13.94
C LYS A 112 5.39 -4.97 13.28
N ASP A 113 5.03 -6.22 13.49
CA ASP A 113 3.82 -6.84 12.93
C ASP A 113 2.52 -6.15 13.41
N ASP A 114 2.56 -5.54 14.60
CA ASP A 114 1.45 -4.84 15.27
C ASP A 114 1.63 -3.31 15.29
N ASP A 115 2.45 -2.74 14.42
CA ASP A 115 2.69 -1.31 14.38
C ASP A 115 1.40 -0.54 14.03
N ALA A 116 0.93 0.28 14.95
CA ALA A 116 -0.33 1.03 14.83
C ALA A 116 -0.38 2.03 13.67
N ARG A 117 0.77 2.34 13.06
CA ARG A 117 0.84 3.20 11.87
C ARG A 117 0.37 2.49 10.60
N VAL A 118 0.43 1.13 10.59
CA VAL A 118 0.18 0.31 9.41
C VAL A 118 -1.30 0.03 9.26
N ASN A 119 -1.88 0.42 8.11
CA ASN A 119 -3.26 0.11 7.71
C ASN A 119 -4.30 0.29 8.83
N ALA A 120 -4.16 1.34 9.64
CA ALA A 120 -4.96 1.50 10.86
C ALA A 120 -6.48 1.62 10.62
N TRP A 121 -6.90 2.00 9.40
CA TRP A 121 -8.31 2.00 8.99
C TRP A 121 -8.72 0.74 8.22
N GLY A 122 -7.91 -0.30 8.27
CA GLY A 122 -8.10 -1.55 7.54
C GLY A 122 -7.34 -1.58 6.22
N GLY A 123 -6.74 -2.74 5.94
CA GLY A 123 -6.04 -3.03 4.69
C GLY A 123 -6.90 -3.78 3.68
N ALA A 124 -6.29 -4.25 2.61
CA ALA A 124 -6.98 -4.90 1.50
C ALA A 124 -7.64 -6.24 1.88
N ILE A 125 -7.17 -6.92 2.92
CA ILE A 125 -7.80 -8.16 3.42
C ILE A 125 -9.19 -7.85 3.97
N ALA A 126 -9.34 -6.73 4.68
CA ALA A 126 -10.61 -6.31 5.25
C ALA A 126 -11.51 -5.59 4.23
N LEU A 127 -10.95 -4.69 3.43
CA LEU A 127 -11.68 -3.76 2.57
C LEU A 127 -11.87 -4.27 1.13
N GLY A 128 -10.98 -5.17 0.67
CA GLY A 128 -10.92 -5.60 -0.72
C GLY A 128 -9.78 -4.97 -1.50
N HIS A 129 -9.51 -5.54 -2.69
CA HIS A 129 -8.43 -5.12 -3.58
C HIS A 129 -8.95 -4.92 -5.01
N PRO A 130 -9.65 -3.82 -5.28
CA PRO A 130 -9.99 -3.43 -6.65
C PRO A 130 -8.71 -2.97 -7.35
N LEU A 131 -8.10 -3.84 -8.15
CA LEU A 131 -6.73 -3.72 -8.68
C LEU A 131 -6.43 -2.32 -9.26
N GLY A 132 -7.30 -1.81 -10.13
CA GLY A 132 -7.12 -0.50 -10.75
C GLY A 132 -7.35 0.70 -9.82
N ALA A 133 -8.03 0.52 -8.69
CA ALA A 133 -8.34 1.59 -7.74
C ALA A 133 -7.44 1.58 -6.49
N SER A 134 -6.81 0.46 -6.17
CA SER A 134 -6.10 0.28 -4.89
C SER A 134 -5.00 1.30 -4.65
N GLY A 135 -4.20 1.64 -5.64
CA GLY A 135 -3.15 2.66 -5.48
C GLY A 135 -3.72 4.02 -5.08
N ALA A 136 -4.77 4.49 -5.76
CA ALA A 136 -5.44 5.73 -5.43
C ALA A 136 -6.13 5.66 -4.05
N ARG A 137 -6.71 4.50 -3.69
CA ARG A 137 -7.32 4.28 -2.37
C ARG A 137 -6.28 4.39 -1.24
N LEU A 138 -5.10 3.78 -1.38
CA LEU A 138 -4.02 3.89 -0.39
C LEU A 138 -3.64 5.36 -0.16
N VAL A 139 -3.45 6.12 -1.24
CA VAL A 139 -3.12 7.55 -1.17
C VAL A 139 -4.25 8.34 -0.50
N THR A 140 -5.51 8.09 -0.88
CA THR A 140 -6.66 8.77 -0.28
C THR A 140 -6.76 8.50 1.23
N THR A 141 -6.61 7.25 1.64
CA THR A 141 -6.60 6.85 3.06
C THR A 141 -5.46 7.53 3.80
N ALA A 142 -4.24 7.47 3.25
CA ALA A 142 -3.05 8.06 3.85
C ALA A 142 -3.20 9.58 4.07
N VAL A 143 -3.66 10.31 3.05
CA VAL A 143 -3.89 11.76 3.16
C VAL A 143 -4.93 12.08 4.22
N ASN A 144 -6.05 11.36 4.26
CA ASN A 144 -7.08 11.58 5.27
C ASN A 144 -6.56 11.33 6.69
N ARG A 145 -5.81 10.24 6.90
CA ARG A 145 -5.20 9.93 8.19
C ARG A 145 -4.18 10.96 8.63
N LEU A 146 -3.33 11.45 7.72
CA LEU A 146 -2.38 12.52 8.04
C LEU A 146 -3.09 13.78 8.56
N HIS A 147 -4.25 14.13 7.99
CA HIS A 147 -5.01 15.29 8.45
C HIS A 147 -5.72 15.03 9.78
N GLU A 148 -6.27 13.84 10.00
CA GLU A 148 -6.98 13.50 11.23
C GLU A 148 -6.04 13.48 12.45
N HIS A 149 -4.84 12.92 12.28
CA HIS A 149 -3.88 12.75 13.38
C HIS A 149 -2.78 13.81 13.40
N ALA A 150 -2.87 14.87 12.59
CA ALA A 150 -1.86 15.89 12.43
C ALA A 150 -0.46 15.34 12.09
N GLY A 151 -0.39 14.15 11.48
CA GLY A 151 0.84 13.53 11.01
C GLY A 151 1.46 14.31 9.85
N LYS A 152 2.75 14.10 9.61
CA LYS A 152 3.49 14.82 8.56
C LYS A 152 3.72 13.97 7.33
N TYR A 153 4.24 12.74 7.48
CA TYR A 153 4.62 11.90 6.36
C TYR A 153 3.83 10.59 6.31
N ALA A 154 3.49 10.18 5.10
CA ALA A 154 2.88 8.88 4.85
C ALA A 154 3.65 8.12 3.77
N LEU A 155 3.80 6.82 3.97
CA LEU A 155 4.27 5.86 2.97
C LEU A 155 3.08 5.06 2.43
N CYS A 156 2.89 5.06 1.12
CA CYS A 156 1.98 4.16 0.43
C CYS A 156 2.78 3.19 -0.43
N THR A 157 2.59 1.89 -0.29
CA THR A 157 3.34 0.90 -1.07
C THR A 157 2.50 -0.32 -1.42
N MET A 158 2.76 -0.90 -2.58
CA MET A 158 2.08 -2.10 -3.03
C MET A 158 2.95 -2.93 -3.97
N CYS A 159 2.70 -4.23 -3.98
CA CYS A 159 3.24 -5.12 -5.00
C CYS A 159 2.42 -5.01 -6.30
N ILE A 160 3.08 -5.28 -7.41
CA ILE A 160 2.48 -5.31 -8.73
C ILE A 160 2.83 -6.65 -9.37
N GLY A 161 1.93 -7.21 -10.15
CA GLY A 161 2.13 -8.49 -10.84
C GLY A 161 3.47 -8.58 -11.58
N VAL A 162 3.90 -9.81 -11.87
CA VAL A 162 5.17 -10.17 -12.53
C VAL A 162 6.46 -9.73 -11.82
N GLY A 163 6.39 -9.41 -10.53
CA GLY A 163 7.59 -9.12 -9.73
C GLY A 163 7.98 -7.66 -9.69
N GLN A 164 7.01 -6.77 -9.50
CA GLN A 164 7.26 -5.35 -9.34
C GLN A 164 6.72 -4.86 -7.99
N GLY A 165 7.26 -3.74 -7.52
CA GLY A 165 6.74 -2.98 -6.38
C GLY A 165 6.82 -1.48 -6.65
N ILE A 166 5.91 -0.74 -6.03
CA ILE A 166 5.87 0.72 -6.07
C ILE A 166 5.75 1.27 -4.66
N ALA A 167 6.39 2.39 -4.41
CA ALA A 167 6.27 3.14 -3.17
C ALA A 167 6.20 4.64 -3.44
N VAL A 168 5.39 5.35 -2.68
CA VAL A 168 5.21 6.80 -2.73
C VAL A 168 5.27 7.35 -1.31
N ILE A 169 6.00 8.44 -1.11
CA ILE A 169 6.00 9.20 0.14
C ILE A 169 5.23 10.50 -0.08
N LEU A 170 4.29 10.75 0.82
CA LEU A 170 3.44 11.94 0.85
C LEU A 170 3.77 12.77 2.09
N GLU A 171 3.71 14.10 1.94
CA GLU A 171 3.80 15.04 3.05
C GLU A 171 2.48 15.82 3.13
N ARG A 172 1.91 15.92 4.32
CA ARG A 172 0.74 16.78 4.57
C ARG A 172 1.16 18.26 4.43
N VAL A 173 0.36 19.05 3.73
CA VAL A 173 0.52 20.49 3.57
C VAL A 173 -0.70 21.23 4.13
#